data_0c7b46278cb222dee071e9cb9c67b343
#
_entry.id   0c7b46278cb222dee071e9cb9c67b343
#
_cell.length_a   1.000
_cell.length_b   1.000
_cell.length_c   1.000
_cell.angle_alpha   90.00
_cell.angle_beta   90.00
_cell.angle_gamma   90.00
#
_symmetry.space_group_name_H-M   'P 1'
#
loop_
_entity.id
_entity.type
_entity.pdbx_description
1 polymer ?
#
loop_
_entity_poly.entity_id
_entity_poly.type
_entity_poly.pdbx_seq_one_letter_code
_entity_poly.pdbx_strand_id
1 'polypeptide(L)'
;ISGSDRLRTDVTARLEALGAKITYEHKPENVEGASLIVRTAAVHDDNPEIVRAHELGIPVMERAEAWGHLMRDYDNVVCLAGTHGKTTSTSMMTLMTMEAQMDPTVMVGSNLPAIGGTLRIGGKGCFVAESCEYCNSFLRFAPTVAVILNVEEDHLDFFKDINDIIHSFHEFAEL
;
A
#
# COMPACT_ATOMS: atom_id res chain seq x y z
N ILE A 1 8.63 4.87 -15.97
CA ILE A 1 8.73 4.34 -14.59
C ILE A 1 9.92 3.40 -14.54
N SER A 2 10.71 3.48 -13.46
CA SER A 2 11.80 2.56 -13.14
C SER A 2 11.66 2.08 -11.69
N GLY A 3 12.31 1.00 -11.37
CA GLY A 3 12.34 0.47 -10.00
C GLY A 3 13.49 -0.49 -9.79
N SER A 4 13.75 -0.85 -8.55
CA SER A 4 14.73 -1.85 -8.16
C SER A 4 14.12 -2.91 -7.26
N ASP A 5 14.59 -4.13 -7.41
CA ASP A 5 14.25 -5.26 -6.53
C ASP A 5 15.48 -6.17 -6.43
N ARG A 6 15.54 -6.98 -5.39
CA ARG A 6 16.63 -7.97 -5.24
C ARG A 6 16.37 -9.25 -6.00
N LEU A 7 15.09 -9.53 -6.27
CA LEU A 7 14.67 -10.80 -6.85
C LEU A 7 13.85 -10.57 -8.12
N ARG A 8 14.10 -11.43 -9.12
CA ARG A 8 13.22 -11.54 -10.27
C ARG A 8 12.00 -12.39 -9.91
N THR A 9 10.81 -11.81 -10.03
CA THR A 9 9.53 -12.44 -9.69
C THR A 9 8.54 -12.29 -10.84
N ASP A 10 7.41 -12.99 -10.78
CA ASP A 10 6.34 -12.81 -11.77
C ASP A 10 5.80 -11.37 -11.76
N VAL A 11 5.83 -10.70 -10.61
CA VAL A 11 5.41 -9.30 -10.49
C VAL A 11 6.38 -8.39 -11.25
N THR A 12 7.69 -8.54 -11.05
CA THR A 12 8.68 -7.74 -11.77
C THR A 12 8.63 -8.00 -13.27
N ALA A 13 8.44 -9.26 -13.70
CA ALA A 13 8.26 -9.61 -15.10
C ALA A 13 7.01 -8.96 -15.73
N ARG A 14 5.90 -8.90 -14.99
CA ARG A 14 4.68 -8.17 -15.44
C ARG A 14 4.92 -6.68 -15.56
N LEU A 15 5.66 -6.07 -14.64
CA LEU A 15 6.00 -4.65 -14.70
C LEU A 15 6.91 -4.34 -15.88
N GLU A 16 7.91 -5.19 -16.15
CA GLU A 16 8.78 -5.09 -17.34
C GLU A 16 7.96 -5.17 -18.63
N ALA A 17 6.98 -6.10 -18.69
CA ALA A 17 6.07 -6.23 -19.83
C ALA A 17 5.18 -4.98 -20.05
N LEU A 18 4.90 -4.23 -18.98
CA LEU A 18 4.19 -2.95 -19.03
C LEU A 18 5.11 -1.75 -19.34
N GLY A 19 6.41 -2.02 -19.60
CA GLY A 19 7.40 -1.00 -19.96
C GLY A 19 8.16 -0.38 -18.81
N ALA A 20 8.03 -0.90 -17.57
CA ALA A 20 8.88 -0.47 -16.47
C ALA A 20 10.32 -0.98 -16.65
N LYS A 21 11.30 -0.16 -16.28
CA LYS A 21 12.71 -0.55 -16.25
C LYS A 21 13.04 -1.04 -14.85
N ILE A 22 13.31 -2.35 -14.70
CA ILE A 22 13.61 -2.95 -13.39
C ILE A 22 15.10 -3.29 -13.34
N THR A 23 15.77 -2.86 -12.27
CA THR A 23 17.14 -3.26 -11.93
C THR A 23 17.11 -4.21 -10.74
N TYR A 24 18.00 -5.21 -10.72
CA TYR A 24 18.04 -6.24 -9.68
C TYR A 24 19.19 -6.05 -8.70
N GLU A 25 19.68 -4.84 -8.62
CA GLU A 25 20.68 -4.39 -7.65
C GLU A 25 20.33 -2.98 -7.19
N HIS A 26 20.52 -2.70 -5.89
CA HIS A 26 20.37 -1.35 -5.35
C HIS A 26 21.66 -0.56 -5.61
N LYS A 27 21.60 0.40 -6.52
CA LYS A 27 22.73 1.26 -6.90
C LYS A 27 22.31 2.73 -6.88
N PRO A 28 23.23 3.64 -6.49
CA PRO A 28 22.95 5.09 -6.50
C PRO A 28 22.42 5.60 -7.84
N GLU A 29 22.91 5.05 -8.95
CA GLU A 29 22.58 5.48 -10.31
C GLU A 29 21.13 5.19 -10.69
N ASN A 30 20.47 4.25 -10.01
CA ASN A 30 19.07 3.86 -10.32
C ASN A 30 18.08 5.00 -10.12
N VAL A 31 18.40 6.00 -9.30
CA VAL A 31 17.51 7.13 -9.01
C VAL A 31 17.81 8.37 -9.88
N GLU A 32 18.83 8.32 -10.73
CA GLU A 32 19.16 9.46 -11.57
C GLU A 32 18.05 9.77 -12.59
N GLY A 33 17.63 11.04 -12.61
CA GLY A 33 16.53 11.48 -13.46
C GLY A 33 15.14 11.17 -12.93
N ALA A 34 15.02 10.58 -11.75
CA ALA A 34 13.73 10.42 -11.08
C ALA A 34 13.27 11.75 -10.49
N SER A 35 11.97 12.03 -10.53
CA SER A 35 11.34 13.19 -9.89
C SER A 35 10.73 12.87 -8.52
N LEU A 36 10.54 11.59 -8.22
CA LEU A 36 10.00 11.08 -6.96
C LEU A 36 10.47 9.63 -6.78
N ILE A 37 10.86 9.28 -5.57
CA ILE A 37 11.11 7.89 -5.15
C ILE A 37 9.98 7.43 -4.24
N VAL A 38 9.41 6.27 -4.53
CA VAL A 38 8.47 5.58 -3.65
C VAL A 38 9.12 4.32 -3.13
N ARG A 39 9.27 4.22 -1.81
CA ARG A 39 9.89 3.06 -1.17
C ARG A 39 8.92 2.26 -0.30
N THR A 40 9.23 0.99 -0.06
CA THR A 40 8.58 0.20 0.99
C THR A 40 9.25 0.46 2.34
N ALA A 41 8.54 0.20 3.45
CA ALA A 41 9.11 0.31 4.81
C ALA A 41 10.34 -0.61 5.04
N ALA A 42 10.49 -1.66 4.24
CA ALA A 42 11.65 -2.57 4.30
C ALA A 42 12.94 -1.96 3.71
N VAL A 43 12.85 -0.83 3.01
CA VAL A 43 13.99 -0.10 2.46
C VAL A 43 14.32 1.04 3.41
N HIS A 44 15.43 0.90 4.14
CA HIS A 44 15.88 1.87 5.16
C HIS A 44 16.66 3.04 4.55
N ASP A 45 16.95 4.05 5.38
CA ASP A 45 17.62 5.30 4.95
C ASP A 45 19.08 5.11 4.53
N ASP A 46 19.72 4.00 4.93
CA ASP A 46 21.09 3.61 4.54
C ASP A 46 21.16 2.93 3.16
N ASN A 47 20.01 2.68 2.53
CA ASN A 47 19.99 2.14 1.17
C ASN A 47 20.67 3.13 0.20
N PRO A 48 21.60 2.67 -0.69
CA PRO A 48 22.36 3.56 -1.57
C PRO A 48 21.47 4.40 -2.51
N GLU A 49 20.31 3.91 -2.89
CA GLU A 49 19.34 4.66 -3.70
C GLU A 49 18.70 5.79 -2.89
N ILE A 50 18.35 5.53 -1.62
CA ILE A 50 17.75 6.54 -0.73
C ILE A 50 18.79 7.63 -0.38
N VAL A 51 20.01 7.22 -0.04
CA VAL A 51 21.12 8.17 0.21
C VAL A 51 21.30 9.07 -1.02
N ARG A 52 21.39 8.47 -2.21
CA ARG A 52 21.58 9.23 -3.45
C ARG A 52 20.41 10.15 -3.78
N ALA A 53 19.17 9.70 -3.52
CA ALA A 53 17.99 10.54 -3.71
C ALA A 53 18.06 11.81 -2.83
N HIS A 54 18.44 11.67 -1.56
CA HIS A 54 18.63 12.81 -0.65
C HIS A 54 19.75 13.75 -1.11
N GLU A 55 20.89 13.22 -1.58
CA GLU A 55 21.97 14.03 -2.15
C GLU A 55 21.54 14.87 -3.34
N LEU A 56 20.68 14.32 -4.19
CA LEU A 56 20.13 14.97 -5.38
C LEU A 56 18.91 15.86 -5.09
N GLY A 57 18.42 15.88 -3.83
CA GLY A 57 17.22 16.61 -3.46
C GLY A 57 15.93 16.02 -4.06
N ILE A 58 15.95 14.72 -4.42
CA ILE A 58 14.76 14.02 -4.96
C ILE A 58 13.86 13.67 -3.77
N PRO A 59 12.56 14.02 -3.79
CA PRO A 59 11.62 13.63 -2.75
C PRO A 59 11.54 12.11 -2.61
N VAL A 60 11.52 11.63 -1.37
CA VAL A 60 11.31 10.22 -1.03
C VAL A 60 10.00 10.08 -0.26
N MET A 61 9.14 9.19 -0.69
CA MET A 61 7.82 8.95 -0.12
C MET A 61 7.66 7.48 0.24
N GLU A 62 7.00 7.18 1.33
CA GLU A 62 6.65 5.81 1.65
C GLU A 62 5.46 5.32 0.80
N ARG A 63 5.42 4.02 0.52
CA ARG A 63 4.37 3.39 -0.28
C ARG A 63 2.97 3.66 0.28
N ALA A 64 2.80 3.64 1.60
CA ALA A 64 1.51 3.93 2.22
C ALA A 64 1.05 5.37 1.95
N GLU A 65 1.95 6.33 1.99
CA GLU A 65 1.69 7.72 1.66
C GLU A 65 1.33 7.90 0.18
N ALA A 66 2.07 7.22 -0.71
CA ALA A 66 1.76 7.22 -2.16
C ALA A 66 0.35 6.67 -2.43
N TRP A 67 -0.05 5.61 -1.73
CA TRP A 67 -1.43 5.09 -1.80
C TRP A 67 -2.45 6.13 -1.32
N GLY A 68 -2.21 6.81 -0.20
CA GLY A 68 -3.10 7.86 0.29
C GLY A 68 -3.28 9.00 -0.72
N HIS A 69 -2.22 9.38 -1.44
CA HIS A 69 -2.33 10.37 -2.53
C HIS A 69 -3.19 9.86 -3.68
N LEU A 70 -3.00 8.59 -4.11
CA LEU A 70 -3.78 8.00 -5.19
C LEU A 70 -5.25 7.82 -4.81
N MET A 71 -5.55 7.47 -3.56
CA MET A 71 -6.91 7.28 -3.06
C MET A 71 -7.77 8.56 -3.17
N ARG A 72 -7.16 9.75 -3.04
CA ARG A 72 -7.88 11.02 -3.16
C ARG A 72 -8.49 11.28 -4.54
N ASP A 73 -8.08 10.52 -5.55
CA ASP A 73 -8.63 10.58 -6.90
C ASP A 73 -9.88 9.71 -7.10
N TYR A 74 -10.35 9.01 -6.06
CA TYR A 74 -11.49 8.12 -6.12
C TYR A 74 -12.71 8.67 -5.39
N ASP A 75 -13.90 8.45 -5.94
CA ASP A 75 -15.16 8.93 -5.34
C ASP A 75 -15.47 8.22 -4.02
N ASN A 76 -15.21 6.91 -3.94
CA ASN A 76 -15.45 6.09 -2.76
C ASN A 76 -14.20 5.24 -2.47
N VAL A 77 -13.66 5.39 -1.27
CA VAL A 77 -12.49 4.64 -0.78
C VAL A 77 -12.88 3.89 0.48
N VAL A 78 -13.00 2.58 0.37
CA VAL A 78 -13.33 1.68 1.48
C VAL A 78 -12.04 1.06 2.01
N CYS A 79 -11.61 1.48 3.19
CA CYS A 79 -10.43 0.97 3.88
C CYS A 79 -10.85 0.01 4.99
N LEU A 80 -10.41 -1.26 4.91
CA LEU A 80 -10.74 -2.30 5.88
C LEU A 80 -9.53 -2.58 6.77
N ALA A 81 -9.63 -2.22 8.04
CA ALA A 81 -8.62 -2.39 9.08
C ALA A 81 -9.12 -3.36 10.18
N GLY A 82 -8.21 -3.76 11.05
CA GLY A 82 -8.49 -4.62 12.19
C GLY A 82 -7.33 -5.58 12.45
N THR A 83 -7.20 -6.08 13.65
CA THR A 83 -6.16 -7.05 13.99
C THR A 83 -6.29 -8.30 13.14
N HIS A 84 -7.51 -8.82 13.00
CA HIS A 84 -7.81 -10.07 12.27
C HIS A 84 -8.90 -9.88 11.21
N GLY A 85 -8.85 -10.72 10.18
CA GLY A 85 -9.89 -10.79 9.16
C GLY A 85 -9.80 -9.75 8.04
N LYS A 86 -8.81 -8.88 8.03
CA LYS A 86 -8.59 -7.84 7.00
C LYS A 86 -8.67 -8.41 5.59
N THR A 87 -7.80 -9.36 5.26
CA THR A 87 -7.71 -9.96 3.91
C THR A 87 -9.01 -10.64 3.49
N THR A 88 -9.65 -11.37 4.40
CA THR A 88 -10.92 -12.05 4.12
C THR A 88 -12.02 -11.04 3.82
N SER A 89 -12.18 -10.03 4.68
CA SER A 89 -13.23 -9.02 4.52
C SER A 89 -12.99 -8.15 3.28
N THR A 90 -11.73 -7.78 3.00
CA THR A 90 -11.36 -7.06 1.78
C THR A 90 -11.66 -7.89 0.53
N SER A 91 -11.37 -9.20 0.57
CA SER A 91 -11.70 -10.10 -0.54
C SER A 91 -13.21 -10.22 -0.75
N MET A 92 -13.99 -10.34 0.31
CA MET A 92 -15.45 -10.36 0.24
C MET A 92 -16.01 -9.06 -0.34
N MET A 93 -15.55 -7.90 0.17
CA MET A 93 -15.94 -6.58 -0.33
C MET A 93 -15.58 -6.43 -1.82
N THR A 94 -14.40 -6.90 -2.22
CA THR A 94 -13.99 -6.93 -3.62
C THR A 94 -14.96 -7.69 -4.50
N LEU A 95 -15.33 -8.92 -4.11
CA LEU A 95 -16.27 -9.74 -4.89
C LEU A 95 -17.66 -9.09 -4.96
N MET A 96 -18.14 -8.51 -3.85
CA MET A 96 -19.42 -7.80 -3.80
C MET A 96 -19.45 -6.58 -4.73
N THR A 97 -18.41 -5.76 -4.70
CA THR A 97 -18.31 -4.55 -5.54
C THR A 97 -18.12 -4.90 -7.02
N MET A 98 -17.43 -6.00 -7.34
CA MET A 98 -17.32 -6.51 -8.71
C MET A 98 -18.68 -7.03 -9.22
N GLU A 99 -19.41 -7.82 -8.42
CA GLU A 99 -20.74 -8.32 -8.77
C GLU A 99 -21.75 -7.17 -8.94
N ALA A 100 -21.62 -6.13 -8.13
CA ALA A 100 -22.41 -4.90 -8.26
C ALA A 100 -21.99 -4.01 -9.45
N GLN A 101 -21.06 -4.47 -10.29
CA GLN A 101 -20.55 -3.76 -11.48
C GLN A 101 -19.96 -2.37 -11.18
N MET A 102 -19.41 -2.19 -9.98
CA MET A 102 -18.78 -0.92 -9.56
C MET A 102 -17.37 -0.72 -10.13
N ASP A 103 -16.85 -1.72 -10.83
CA ASP A 103 -15.48 -1.72 -11.41
C ASP A 103 -14.39 -1.25 -10.42
N PRO A 104 -14.23 -1.90 -9.23
CA PRO A 104 -13.36 -1.38 -8.19
C PRO A 104 -11.88 -1.47 -8.55
N THR A 105 -11.09 -0.47 -8.14
CA THR A 105 -9.66 -0.64 -7.89
C THR A 105 -9.50 -1.33 -6.54
N VAL A 106 -8.61 -2.32 -6.45
CA VAL A 106 -8.49 -3.19 -5.27
C VAL A 106 -7.03 -3.34 -4.86
N MET A 107 -6.77 -3.23 -3.56
CA MET A 107 -5.51 -3.58 -2.92
C MET A 107 -5.80 -4.55 -1.76
N VAL A 108 -5.36 -5.80 -1.87
CA VAL A 108 -5.59 -6.87 -0.89
C VAL A 108 -4.27 -7.54 -0.52
N GLY A 109 -4.14 -7.98 0.73
CA GLY A 109 -2.90 -8.47 1.31
C GLY A 109 -2.42 -9.85 0.80
N SER A 110 -3.30 -10.62 0.16
CA SER A 110 -2.94 -11.93 -0.40
C SER A 110 -3.51 -12.11 -1.82
N ASN A 111 -3.02 -13.14 -2.51
CA ASN A 111 -3.50 -13.47 -3.85
C ASN A 111 -5.00 -13.81 -3.83
N LEU A 112 -5.80 -13.00 -4.52
CA LEU A 112 -7.23 -13.22 -4.74
C LEU A 112 -7.44 -13.71 -6.19
N PRO A 113 -7.78 -14.98 -6.41
CA PRO A 113 -7.90 -15.55 -7.77
C PRO A 113 -8.84 -14.77 -8.69
N ALA A 114 -9.93 -14.22 -8.13
CA ALA A 114 -10.93 -13.46 -8.90
C ALA A 114 -10.37 -12.20 -9.60
N ILE A 115 -9.26 -11.65 -9.08
CA ILE A 115 -8.57 -10.49 -9.68
C ILE A 115 -7.19 -10.84 -10.24
N GLY A 116 -6.79 -12.11 -10.15
CA GLY A 116 -5.50 -12.61 -10.64
C GLY A 116 -4.29 -12.09 -9.89
N GLY A 117 -4.41 -11.73 -8.61
CA GLY A 117 -3.31 -11.20 -7.81
C GLY A 117 -3.75 -10.46 -6.55
N THR A 118 -2.91 -9.53 -6.12
CA THR A 118 -3.12 -8.69 -4.94
C THR A 118 -3.60 -7.28 -5.29
N LEU A 119 -3.60 -6.94 -6.58
CA LEU A 119 -3.93 -5.62 -7.10
C LEU A 119 -4.79 -5.74 -8.35
N ARG A 120 -5.88 -4.98 -8.39
CA ARG A 120 -6.70 -4.76 -9.58
C ARG A 120 -6.81 -3.25 -9.80
N ILE A 121 -6.66 -2.82 -11.03
CA ILE A 121 -6.95 -1.45 -11.43
C ILE A 121 -8.33 -1.45 -12.12
N GLY A 122 -9.25 -0.69 -11.58
CA GLY A 122 -10.59 -0.46 -12.10
C GLY A 122 -10.85 1.02 -12.41
N GLY A 123 -12.11 1.39 -12.41
CA GLY A 123 -12.53 2.79 -12.54
C GLY A 123 -12.24 3.64 -11.31
N LYS A 124 -12.55 4.92 -11.38
CA LYS A 124 -12.36 5.89 -10.30
C LYS A 124 -13.51 5.95 -9.28
N GLY A 125 -14.61 5.25 -9.53
CA GLY A 125 -15.80 5.27 -8.67
C GLY A 125 -15.62 4.54 -7.35
N CYS A 126 -14.72 3.53 -7.28
CA CYS A 126 -14.56 2.71 -6.08
C CYS A 126 -13.12 2.21 -5.91
N PHE A 127 -12.59 2.37 -4.71
CA PHE A 127 -11.33 1.77 -4.26
C PHE A 127 -11.60 0.92 -3.01
N VAL A 128 -11.18 -0.34 -3.02
CA VAL A 128 -11.26 -1.25 -1.86
C VAL A 128 -9.85 -1.58 -1.41
N ALA A 129 -9.49 -1.21 -0.19
CA ALA A 129 -8.13 -1.35 0.32
C ALA A 129 -8.08 -2.11 1.64
N GLU A 130 -7.22 -3.13 1.70
CA GLU A 130 -6.76 -3.69 2.96
C GLU A 130 -5.83 -2.69 3.64
N SER A 131 -6.11 -2.37 4.91
CA SER A 131 -5.46 -1.29 5.65
C SER A 131 -4.77 -1.87 6.89
N CYS A 132 -3.43 -1.97 6.82
CA CYS A 132 -2.63 -2.55 7.89
C CYS A 132 -2.25 -1.48 8.91
N GLU A 133 -2.49 -1.79 10.18
CA GLU A 133 -2.15 -0.95 11.34
C GLU A 133 -0.65 -0.91 11.64
N TYR A 134 0.11 -1.91 11.20
CA TYR A 134 1.55 -1.99 11.47
C TYR A 134 2.29 -0.75 10.98
N CYS A 135 3.15 -0.21 11.82
CA CYS A 135 3.87 1.05 11.60
C CYS A 135 2.93 2.24 11.30
N ASN A 136 1.68 2.19 11.74
CA ASN A 136 0.68 3.23 11.47
C ASN A 136 0.49 3.51 9.97
N SER A 137 0.73 2.52 9.13
CA SER A 137 0.68 2.67 7.66
C SER A 137 -0.71 3.12 7.18
N PHE A 138 -1.78 2.61 7.80
CA PHE A 138 -3.16 2.95 7.44
C PHE A 138 -3.52 4.42 7.71
N LEU A 139 -2.82 5.11 8.63
CA LEU A 139 -3.01 6.54 8.90
C LEU A 139 -2.55 7.45 7.73
N ARG A 140 -1.86 6.88 6.75
CA ARG A 140 -1.47 7.59 5.52
C ARG A 140 -2.53 7.51 4.43
N PHE A 141 -3.55 6.68 4.61
CA PHE A 141 -4.62 6.49 3.64
C PHE A 141 -5.63 7.65 3.68
N ALA A 142 -6.51 7.70 2.68
CA ALA A 142 -7.56 8.71 2.59
C ALA A 142 -8.93 8.01 2.38
N PRO A 143 -9.46 7.32 3.42
CA PRO A 143 -10.74 6.64 3.32
C PRO A 143 -11.89 7.64 3.22
N THR A 144 -12.93 7.29 2.46
CA THR A 144 -14.28 7.86 2.59
C THR A 144 -15.16 6.99 3.50
N VAL A 145 -14.75 5.71 3.64
CA VAL A 145 -15.38 4.73 4.55
C VAL A 145 -14.27 3.95 5.25
N ALA A 146 -14.12 4.14 6.55
CA ALA A 146 -13.24 3.36 7.40
C ALA A 146 -14.01 2.21 8.05
N VAL A 147 -13.55 0.97 7.86
CA VAL A 147 -14.12 -0.23 8.46
C VAL A 147 -13.12 -0.80 9.45
N ILE A 148 -13.51 -0.91 10.72
CA ILE A 148 -12.70 -1.53 11.77
C ILE A 148 -13.40 -2.83 12.17
N LEU A 149 -12.74 -3.97 11.94
CA LEU A 149 -13.31 -5.30 12.19
C LEU A 149 -13.21 -5.70 13.65
N ASN A 150 -12.05 -5.53 14.23
CA ASN A 150 -11.71 -5.83 15.62
C ASN A 150 -10.41 -5.13 15.99
N VAL A 151 -10.17 -4.98 17.30
CA VAL A 151 -8.94 -4.40 17.86
C VAL A 151 -8.49 -5.29 19.01
N GLU A 152 -7.35 -5.94 18.84
CA GLU A 152 -6.73 -6.87 19.80
C GLU A 152 -5.23 -6.59 19.89
N GLU A 153 -4.54 -7.20 20.86
CA GLU A 153 -3.09 -7.08 20.97
C GLU A 153 -2.38 -7.80 19.81
N ASP A 154 -1.65 -7.05 19.02
CA ASP A 154 -0.78 -7.55 17.96
C ASP A 154 0.35 -6.53 17.70
N HIS A 155 1.39 -6.94 16.98
CA HIS A 155 2.51 -6.05 16.61
C HIS A 155 3.15 -5.31 17.82
N LEU A 156 3.32 -6.03 18.97
CA LEU A 156 3.93 -5.47 20.18
C LEU A 156 5.44 -5.15 20.05
N ASP A 157 6.02 -5.45 18.89
CA ASP A 157 7.33 -4.95 18.46
C ASP A 157 7.28 -3.46 18.03
N PHE A 158 6.10 -2.96 17.67
CA PHE A 158 5.84 -1.58 17.29
C PHE A 158 4.97 -0.84 18.32
N PHE A 159 3.82 -1.40 18.70
CA PHE A 159 2.92 -0.82 19.71
C PHE A 159 3.36 -1.20 21.13
N LYS A 160 3.20 -0.28 22.08
CA LYS A 160 3.56 -0.51 23.49
C LYS A 160 2.60 -1.45 24.19
N ASP A 161 1.31 -1.27 23.96
CA ASP A 161 0.23 -2.02 24.59
C ASP A 161 -1.08 -1.83 23.81
N ILE A 162 -2.16 -2.45 24.31
CA ILE A 162 -3.49 -2.35 23.71
C ILE A 162 -4.03 -0.91 23.65
N ASN A 163 -3.66 -0.03 24.59
CA ASN A 163 -4.14 1.35 24.58
C ASN A 163 -3.50 2.16 23.44
N ASP A 164 -2.24 1.88 23.14
CA ASP A 164 -1.52 2.46 22.00
C ASP A 164 -2.15 2.01 20.67
N ILE A 165 -2.53 0.73 20.58
CA ILE A 165 -3.27 0.18 19.43
C ILE A 165 -4.63 0.85 19.29
N ILE A 166 -5.42 0.93 20.37
CA ILE A 166 -6.74 1.59 20.38
C ILE A 166 -6.61 3.05 19.93
N HIS A 167 -5.59 3.76 20.41
CA HIS A 167 -5.34 5.14 19.99
C HIS A 167 -5.10 5.24 18.47
N SER A 168 -4.27 4.37 17.91
CA SER A 168 -4.01 4.33 16.48
C SER A 168 -5.28 4.04 15.65
N PHE A 169 -6.11 3.09 16.10
CA PHE A 169 -7.40 2.81 15.43
C PHE A 169 -8.39 3.96 15.59
N HIS A 170 -8.35 4.71 16.67
CA HIS A 170 -9.16 5.92 16.85
C HIS A 170 -8.74 6.99 15.84
N GLU A 171 -7.44 7.24 15.67
CA GLU A 171 -6.94 8.17 14.66
C GLU A 171 -7.35 7.73 13.24
N PHE A 172 -7.32 6.43 12.95
CA PHE A 172 -7.79 5.90 11.65
C PHE A 172 -9.28 6.14 11.42
N ALA A 173 -10.10 6.09 12.48
CA ALA A 173 -11.54 6.34 12.38
C ALA A 173 -11.89 7.82 12.18
N GLU A 174 -10.94 8.72 12.43
CA GLU A 174 -11.10 10.17 12.29
C GLU A 174 -10.64 10.72 10.92
N LEU A 175 -10.00 9.88 10.08
CA LEU A 175 -9.59 10.24 8.73
C LEU A 175 -10.79 10.54 7.83
#